data_f593a4b1a413752fb73b9c024e6a52a6
#
_entry.id   f593a4b1a413752fb73b9c024e6a52a6
#
_cell.length_a   1.000
_cell.length_b   1.000
_cell.length_c   1.000
_cell.angle_alpha   90.00
_cell.angle_beta   90.00
_cell.angle_gamma   90.00
#
_symmetry.space_group_name_H-M   'P 1'
#
loop_
_entity.id
_entity.type
_entity.pdbx_description
1 polymer ?
#
loop_
_entity_poly.entity_id
_entity_poly.type
_entity_poly.pdbx_seq_one_letter_code
_entity_poly.pdbx_strand_id
1 'polypeptide(L)'
;MNYYQILKITGIILLIFSFFLLIPLIASFYYAISVDNFLQSFLIVFFSGLITYFPNKKEKSQIKIKEGFLIVAIFWFVLSIFGSVPFILDKQLNLSFIDAIFESTSGWTTTGATVITNIEELSRPLLLYRQLLQWLGGIGIVVLVLAILPILGVGGMYLYKAETSSPIKDNKLSPRIKETAKSLWGVYLILTIICMIFYKLAGMNFFDAIGHSFSTVSIGGFSTHNESIGYYSSDYIKII
;
A
#
# COMPACT_ATOMS: atom_id res chain seq x y z
N MET A 1 -10.46 -16.98 19.69
CA MET A 1 -9.85 -16.30 18.56
C MET A 1 -10.13 -17.12 17.32
N ASN A 2 -10.75 -16.53 16.29
CA ASN A 2 -11.12 -17.28 15.09
C ASN A 2 -10.03 -17.14 14.02
N TYR A 3 -9.11 -18.09 13.99
CA TYR A 3 -7.99 -18.12 13.01
C TYR A 3 -8.48 -18.25 11.57
N TYR A 4 -9.57 -18.95 11.31
CA TYR A 4 -10.11 -19.12 9.96
C TYR A 4 -10.59 -17.80 9.35
N GLN A 5 -11.19 -16.92 10.17
CA GLN A 5 -11.60 -15.59 9.73
C GLN A 5 -10.38 -14.70 9.44
N ILE A 6 -9.33 -14.78 10.24
CA ILE A 6 -8.08 -14.06 10.03
C ILE A 6 -7.43 -14.51 8.72
N LEU A 7 -7.29 -15.82 8.50
CA LEU A 7 -6.75 -16.39 7.27
C LEU A 7 -7.56 -15.97 6.03
N LYS A 8 -8.89 -15.97 6.13
CA LYS A 8 -9.75 -15.49 5.04
C LYS A 8 -9.45 -14.05 4.65
N ILE A 9 -9.33 -13.16 5.64
CA ILE A 9 -9.04 -11.74 5.40
C ILE A 9 -7.64 -11.58 4.81
N THR A 10 -6.64 -12.28 5.35
CA THR A 10 -5.27 -12.30 4.81
C THR A 10 -5.27 -12.74 3.35
N GLY A 11 -6.02 -13.80 3.01
CA GLY A 11 -6.16 -14.25 1.62
C GLY A 11 -6.78 -13.19 0.70
N ILE A 12 -7.82 -12.47 1.15
CA ILE A 12 -8.42 -11.37 0.39
C ILE A 12 -7.40 -10.25 0.16
N ILE A 13 -6.63 -9.88 1.18
CA ILE A 13 -5.59 -8.84 1.10
C ILE A 13 -4.53 -9.21 0.05
N LEU A 14 -4.04 -10.45 0.08
CA LEU A 14 -3.07 -10.94 -0.91
C LEU A 14 -3.65 -10.95 -2.33
N LEU A 15 -4.90 -11.37 -2.50
CA LEU A 15 -5.57 -11.31 -3.79
C LEU A 15 -5.67 -9.88 -4.31
N ILE A 16 -6.08 -8.93 -3.49
CA ILE A 16 -6.14 -7.52 -3.87
C ILE A 16 -4.73 -7.01 -4.23
N PHE A 17 -3.73 -7.30 -3.41
CA PHE A 17 -2.35 -6.88 -3.66
C PHE A 17 -1.81 -7.47 -4.98
N SER A 18 -2.12 -8.73 -5.30
CA SER A 18 -1.68 -9.34 -6.55
C SER A 18 -2.14 -8.54 -7.79
N PHE A 19 -3.34 -7.98 -7.78
CA PHE A 19 -3.81 -7.14 -8.89
C PHE A 19 -3.00 -5.84 -9.04
N PHE A 20 -2.47 -5.28 -7.96
CA PHE A 20 -1.59 -4.11 -8.05
C PHE A 20 -0.23 -4.45 -8.68
N LEU A 21 0.25 -5.70 -8.60
CA LEU A 21 1.45 -6.16 -9.31
C LEU A 21 1.28 -6.16 -10.84
N LEU A 22 0.06 -6.10 -11.35
CA LEU A 22 -0.19 -5.93 -12.78
C LEU A 22 0.24 -4.54 -13.30
N ILE A 23 0.30 -3.52 -12.43
CA ILE A 23 0.74 -2.17 -12.84
C ILE A 23 2.20 -2.17 -13.29
N PRO A 24 3.19 -2.62 -12.49
CA PRO A 24 4.57 -2.75 -12.96
C PRO A 24 4.75 -3.82 -14.03
N LEU A 25 3.91 -4.88 -14.08
CA LEU A 25 3.90 -5.83 -15.17
C LEU A 25 3.53 -5.16 -16.51
N ILE A 26 2.50 -4.33 -16.53
CA ILE A 26 2.13 -3.53 -17.72
C ILE A 26 3.26 -2.56 -18.10
N ALA A 27 3.90 -1.95 -17.11
CA ALA A 27 5.06 -1.10 -17.35
C ALA A 27 6.22 -1.89 -17.97
N SER A 28 6.45 -3.15 -17.58
CA SER A 28 7.47 -4.03 -18.21
C SER A 28 7.19 -4.22 -19.69
N PHE A 29 5.93 -4.46 -20.08
CA PHE A 29 5.55 -4.54 -21.49
C PHE A 29 5.78 -3.23 -22.23
N TYR A 30 5.38 -2.11 -21.64
CA TYR A 30 5.52 -0.78 -22.25
C TYR A 30 6.97 -0.38 -22.52
N TYR A 31 7.88 -0.71 -21.58
CA TYR A 31 9.30 -0.39 -21.69
C TYR A 31 10.12 -1.49 -22.36
N ALA A 32 9.49 -2.55 -22.89
CA ALA A 32 10.17 -3.70 -23.50
C ALA A 32 11.23 -4.34 -22.60
N ILE A 33 10.95 -4.43 -21.30
CA ILE A 33 11.77 -5.06 -20.28
C ILE A 33 11.19 -6.43 -19.97
N SER A 34 12.02 -7.39 -19.50
CA SER A 34 11.55 -8.72 -19.12
C SER A 34 10.36 -8.67 -18.17
N VAL A 35 9.30 -9.36 -18.52
CA VAL A 35 8.06 -9.45 -17.74
C VAL A 35 8.11 -10.53 -16.68
N ASP A 36 9.13 -11.41 -16.73
CA ASP A 36 9.20 -12.65 -15.93
C ASP A 36 9.13 -12.37 -14.43
N ASN A 37 9.84 -11.35 -13.97
CA ASN A 37 9.88 -10.97 -12.56
C ASN A 37 8.48 -10.66 -12.02
N PHE A 38 7.77 -9.71 -12.63
CA PHE A 38 6.45 -9.28 -12.15
C PHE A 38 5.35 -10.31 -12.44
N LEU A 39 5.47 -11.10 -13.52
CA LEU A 39 4.56 -12.20 -13.79
C LEU A 39 4.69 -13.30 -12.73
N GLN A 40 5.91 -13.73 -12.41
CA GLN A 40 6.15 -14.72 -11.35
C GLN A 40 5.69 -14.19 -9.99
N SER A 41 5.99 -12.92 -9.68
CA SER A 41 5.53 -12.27 -8.44
C SER A 41 4.00 -12.26 -8.34
N PHE A 42 3.32 -11.87 -9.41
CA PHE A 42 1.85 -11.94 -9.49
C PHE A 42 1.33 -13.34 -9.19
N LEU A 43 1.86 -14.35 -9.88
CA LEU A 43 1.42 -15.74 -9.69
C LEU A 43 1.66 -16.23 -8.26
N ILE A 44 2.84 -15.98 -7.69
CA ILE A 44 3.17 -16.38 -6.30
C ILE A 44 2.17 -15.75 -5.32
N VAL A 45 1.96 -14.44 -5.39
CA VAL A 45 1.07 -13.72 -4.49
C VAL A 45 -0.39 -14.13 -4.68
N PHE A 46 -0.83 -14.27 -5.93
CA PHE A 46 -2.20 -14.65 -6.29
C PHE A 46 -2.54 -16.06 -5.80
N PHE A 47 -1.69 -17.05 -6.08
CA PHE A 47 -1.92 -18.41 -5.62
C PHE A 47 -1.82 -18.55 -4.10
N SER A 48 -0.90 -17.83 -3.45
CA SER A 48 -0.83 -17.76 -1.99
C SER A 48 -2.13 -17.18 -1.40
N GLY A 49 -2.66 -16.14 -2.02
CA GLY A 49 -3.97 -15.58 -1.65
C GLY A 49 -5.11 -16.57 -1.83
N LEU A 50 -5.15 -17.31 -2.94
CA LEU A 50 -6.16 -18.35 -3.19
C LEU A 50 -6.08 -19.49 -2.17
N ILE A 51 -4.89 -20.01 -1.93
CA ILE A 51 -4.66 -21.11 -0.97
C ILE A 51 -5.11 -20.69 0.44
N THR A 52 -4.87 -19.44 0.81
CA THR A 52 -5.26 -18.90 2.12
C THR A 52 -6.76 -18.59 2.20
N TYR A 53 -7.37 -18.09 1.13
CA TYR A 53 -8.78 -17.70 1.08
C TYR A 53 -9.73 -18.89 0.93
N PHE A 54 -9.44 -19.82 -0.01
CA PHE A 54 -10.42 -20.83 -0.46
C PHE A 54 -10.91 -21.78 0.64
N PRO A 55 -10.04 -22.32 1.52
CA PRO A 55 -10.48 -23.18 2.62
C PRO A 55 -11.38 -22.44 3.61
N ASN A 56 -11.19 -21.13 3.74
CA ASN A 56 -11.82 -20.31 4.76
C ASN A 56 -13.00 -19.47 4.25
N LYS A 57 -13.38 -19.59 2.95
CA LYS A 57 -14.38 -18.71 2.31
C LYS A 57 -15.76 -18.73 2.96
N LYS A 58 -16.16 -19.85 3.56
CA LYS A 58 -17.47 -20.02 4.20
C LYS A 58 -17.57 -19.39 5.60
N GLU A 59 -16.44 -19.01 6.19
CA GLU A 59 -16.41 -18.41 7.51
C GLU A 59 -17.15 -17.05 7.52
N LYS A 60 -18.09 -16.87 8.46
CA LYS A 60 -18.94 -15.67 8.58
C LYS A 60 -18.96 -15.11 10.01
N SER A 61 -18.07 -15.56 10.88
CA SER A 61 -18.02 -15.07 12.26
C SER A 61 -17.75 -13.57 12.31
N GLN A 62 -18.30 -12.91 13.31
CA GLN A 62 -18.00 -11.49 13.56
C GLN A 62 -16.60 -11.34 14.12
N ILE A 63 -15.87 -10.33 13.63
CA ILE A 63 -14.52 -10.00 14.08
C ILE A 63 -14.63 -9.31 15.45
N LYS A 64 -13.96 -9.87 16.45
CA LYS A 64 -13.82 -9.25 17.76
C LYS A 64 -12.73 -8.17 17.71
N ILE A 65 -12.80 -7.19 18.63
CA ILE A 65 -11.84 -6.08 18.71
C ILE A 65 -10.39 -6.59 18.74
N LYS A 66 -10.08 -7.58 19.58
CA LYS A 66 -8.74 -8.18 19.66
C LYS A 66 -8.27 -8.81 18.33
N GLU A 67 -9.20 -9.41 17.60
CA GLU A 67 -8.92 -10.01 16.28
C GLU A 67 -8.66 -8.91 15.23
N GLY A 68 -9.34 -7.77 15.34
CA GLY A 68 -9.10 -6.60 14.49
C GLY A 68 -7.66 -6.09 14.60
N PHE A 69 -7.15 -5.91 15.84
CA PHE A 69 -5.76 -5.50 16.05
C PHE A 69 -4.75 -6.52 15.49
N LEU A 70 -5.03 -7.81 15.68
CA LEU A 70 -4.18 -8.87 15.15
C LEU A 70 -4.18 -8.89 13.61
N ILE A 71 -5.34 -8.69 12.97
CA ILE A 71 -5.45 -8.58 11.52
C ILE A 71 -4.58 -7.43 11.00
N VAL A 72 -4.59 -6.30 11.67
CA VAL A 72 -3.75 -5.15 11.32
C VAL A 72 -2.26 -5.48 11.41
N ALA A 73 -1.82 -6.11 12.50
CA ALA A 73 -0.42 -6.53 12.63
C ALA A 73 -0.02 -7.51 11.53
N ILE A 74 -0.87 -8.54 11.28
CA ILE A 74 -0.66 -9.52 10.22
C ILE A 74 -0.62 -8.86 8.84
N PHE A 75 -1.47 -7.88 8.58
CA PHE A 75 -1.50 -7.11 7.33
C PHE A 75 -0.11 -6.54 7.01
N TRP A 76 0.52 -5.82 7.94
CA TRP A 76 1.85 -5.24 7.74
C TRP A 76 2.92 -6.30 7.51
N PHE A 77 2.94 -7.37 8.32
CA PHE A 77 3.91 -8.45 8.16
C PHE A 77 3.75 -9.19 6.82
N VAL A 78 2.53 -9.56 6.48
CA VAL A 78 2.24 -10.33 5.26
C VAL A 78 2.54 -9.49 4.02
N LEU A 79 2.11 -8.23 3.98
CA LEU A 79 2.40 -7.37 2.83
C LEU A 79 3.88 -7.05 2.69
N SER A 80 4.64 -6.88 3.79
CA SER A 80 6.09 -6.73 3.74
C SER A 80 6.78 -7.96 3.15
N ILE A 81 6.38 -9.17 3.56
CA ILE A 81 6.96 -10.42 3.05
C ILE A 81 6.58 -10.64 1.57
N PHE A 82 5.31 -10.56 1.22
CA PHE A 82 4.89 -10.79 -0.16
C PHE A 82 5.26 -9.63 -1.10
N GLY A 83 5.37 -8.42 -0.58
CA GLY A 83 5.88 -7.27 -1.32
C GLY A 83 7.39 -7.34 -1.58
N SER A 84 8.14 -8.18 -0.88
CA SER A 84 9.56 -8.40 -1.17
C SER A 84 9.80 -9.32 -2.38
N VAL A 85 8.79 -10.07 -2.82
CA VAL A 85 8.93 -11.05 -3.90
C VAL A 85 9.49 -10.45 -5.20
N PRO A 86 9.03 -9.30 -5.72
CA PRO A 86 9.62 -8.70 -6.91
C PRO A 86 11.10 -8.32 -6.74
N PHE A 87 11.52 -7.91 -5.54
CA PHE A 87 12.92 -7.58 -5.25
C PHE A 87 13.81 -8.83 -5.19
N ILE A 88 13.28 -9.93 -4.63
CA ILE A 88 14.00 -11.23 -4.55
C ILE A 88 14.17 -11.85 -5.94
N LEU A 89 13.17 -11.74 -6.80
CA LEU A 89 13.20 -12.33 -8.14
C LEU A 89 13.99 -11.48 -9.14
N ASP A 90 14.33 -10.23 -8.79
CA ASP A 90 15.12 -9.36 -9.66
C ASP A 90 16.60 -9.76 -9.63
N LYS A 91 17.06 -10.36 -10.73
CA LYS A 91 18.42 -10.87 -10.85
C LYS A 91 19.48 -9.76 -10.93
N GLN A 92 19.12 -8.58 -11.39
CA GLN A 92 20.03 -7.44 -11.50
C GLN A 92 20.30 -6.83 -10.12
N LEU A 93 19.25 -6.76 -9.31
CA LEU A 93 19.32 -6.17 -7.97
C LEU A 93 20.12 -7.05 -6.98
N ASN A 94 20.04 -8.38 -7.12
CA ASN A 94 20.71 -9.38 -6.30
C ASN A 94 20.70 -9.08 -4.79
N LEU A 95 19.55 -8.62 -4.28
CA LEU A 95 19.37 -8.35 -2.85
C LEU A 95 19.31 -9.64 -2.03
N SER A 96 19.84 -9.59 -0.82
CA SER A 96 19.58 -10.66 0.15
C SER A 96 18.07 -10.69 0.50
N PHE A 97 17.62 -11.84 1.01
CA PHE A 97 16.22 -11.98 1.46
C PHE A 97 15.85 -10.93 2.51
N ILE A 98 16.77 -10.62 3.43
CA ILE A 98 16.55 -9.64 4.50
C ILE A 98 16.46 -8.22 3.91
N ASP A 99 17.36 -7.88 2.99
CA ASP A 99 17.35 -6.56 2.33
C ASP A 99 16.09 -6.33 1.50
N ALA A 100 15.63 -7.37 0.80
CA ALA A 100 14.39 -7.32 0.04
C ALA A 100 13.15 -7.11 0.94
N ILE A 101 13.10 -7.77 2.10
CA ILE A 101 12.04 -7.52 3.11
C ILE A 101 12.16 -6.11 3.67
N PHE A 102 13.37 -5.63 3.96
CA PHE A 102 13.59 -4.27 4.44
C PHE A 102 13.06 -3.23 3.44
N GLU A 103 13.43 -3.35 2.16
CA GLU A 103 12.99 -2.46 1.09
C GLU A 103 11.47 -2.46 0.95
N SER A 104 10.86 -3.65 0.96
CA SER A 104 9.41 -3.82 0.91
C SER A 104 8.72 -3.21 2.12
N THR A 105 9.23 -3.47 3.33
CA THR A 105 8.68 -2.94 4.58
C THR A 105 8.76 -1.42 4.61
N SER A 106 9.92 -0.86 4.20
CA SER A 106 10.11 0.59 4.09
C SER A 106 9.13 1.22 3.10
N GLY A 107 8.85 0.54 1.97
CA GLY A 107 7.82 0.96 1.03
C GLY A 107 6.44 0.97 1.65
N TRP A 108 5.97 -0.16 2.18
CA TRP A 108 4.65 -0.30 2.78
C TRP A 108 4.39 0.63 3.97
N THR A 109 5.40 0.82 4.83
CA THR A 109 5.27 1.72 6.00
C THR A 109 5.51 3.19 5.68
N THR A 110 5.73 3.52 4.40
CA THR A 110 6.05 4.87 3.93
C THR A 110 7.28 5.49 4.63
N THR A 111 8.24 4.65 5.05
CA THR A 111 9.44 5.09 5.77
C THR A 111 10.46 5.75 4.84
N GLY A 112 10.58 5.26 3.60
CA GLY A 112 11.49 5.81 2.60
C GLY A 112 12.98 5.47 2.76
N ALA A 113 13.34 4.67 3.78
CA ALA A 113 14.70 4.15 3.92
C ALA A 113 14.97 3.09 2.85
N THR A 114 16.17 3.10 2.25
CA THR A 114 16.55 2.14 1.20
C THR A 114 17.92 1.54 1.44
N VAL A 115 18.05 0.26 1.11
CA VAL A 115 19.34 -0.45 1.07
C VAL A 115 19.94 -0.45 -0.34
N ILE A 116 19.19 0.03 -1.33
CA ILE A 116 19.61 0.09 -2.72
C ILE A 116 20.45 1.34 -2.91
N THR A 117 21.72 1.17 -3.29
CA THR A 117 22.69 2.25 -3.44
C THR A 117 22.62 2.95 -4.80
N ASN A 118 22.29 2.21 -5.87
CA ASN A 118 22.26 2.71 -7.25
C ASN A 118 20.83 2.67 -7.80
N ILE A 119 20.00 3.63 -7.36
CA ILE A 119 18.57 3.67 -7.74
C ILE A 119 18.41 3.88 -9.25
N GLU A 120 19.27 4.65 -9.88
CA GLU A 120 19.19 4.98 -11.31
C GLU A 120 19.49 3.80 -12.25
N GLU A 121 20.15 2.76 -11.73
CA GLU A 121 20.39 1.52 -12.48
C GLU A 121 19.19 0.58 -12.48
N LEU A 122 18.18 0.85 -11.64
CA LEU A 122 16.99 0.02 -11.56
C LEU A 122 16.14 0.14 -12.82
N SER A 123 15.52 -0.97 -13.19
CA SER A 123 14.53 -0.96 -14.27
C SER A 123 13.32 -0.07 -13.92
N ARG A 124 12.77 0.62 -14.92
CA ARG A 124 11.60 1.50 -14.71
C ARG A 124 10.41 0.80 -14.04
N PRO A 125 10.04 -0.45 -14.38
CA PRO A 125 8.99 -1.17 -13.67
C PRO A 125 9.29 -1.35 -12.18
N LEU A 126 10.56 -1.60 -11.81
CA LEU A 126 10.96 -1.77 -10.42
C LEU A 126 10.95 -0.45 -9.65
N LEU A 127 11.37 0.64 -10.28
CA LEU A 127 11.25 2.00 -9.74
C LEU A 127 9.79 2.36 -9.47
N LEU A 128 8.91 2.10 -10.45
CA LEU A 128 7.47 2.33 -10.29
C LEU A 128 6.89 1.48 -9.16
N TYR A 129 7.32 0.23 -9.05
CA TYR A 129 6.89 -0.67 -7.99
C TYR A 129 7.24 -0.17 -6.60
N ARG A 130 8.47 0.31 -6.38
CA ARG A 130 8.91 0.88 -5.10
C ARG A 130 7.96 2.02 -4.66
N GLN A 131 7.67 2.94 -5.55
CA GLN A 131 6.80 4.08 -5.27
C GLN A 131 5.33 3.67 -5.14
N LEU A 132 4.90 2.66 -5.88
CA LEU A 132 3.56 2.07 -5.74
C LEU A 132 3.36 1.45 -4.35
N LEU A 133 4.38 0.79 -3.78
CA LEU A 133 4.32 0.29 -2.41
C LEU A 133 4.05 1.41 -1.41
N GLN A 134 4.75 2.55 -1.52
CA GLN A 134 4.51 3.70 -0.66
C GLN A 134 3.10 4.27 -0.82
N TRP A 135 2.65 4.39 -2.05
CA TRP A 135 1.30 4.89 -2.35
C TRP A 135 0.21 4.00 -1.75
N LEU A 136 0.35 2.68 -1.89
CA LEU A 136 -0.56 1.70 -1.28
C LEU A 136 -0.48 1.70 0.25
N GLY A 137 0.74 1.84 0.80
CA GLY A 137 0.98 1.92 2.24
C GLY A 137 0.34 3.16 2.86
N GLY A 138 0.49 4.33 2.24
CA GLY A 138 -0.11 5.57 2.71
C GLY A 138 -1.64 5.50 2.81
N ILE A 139 -2.29 4.93 1.80
CA ILE A 139 -3.74 4.72 1.85
C ILE A 139 -4.13 3.64 2.87
N GLY A 140 -3.28 2.61 3.04
CA GLY A 140 -3.47 1.56 4.04
C GLY A 140 -3.52 2.13 5.46
N ILE A 141 -2.63 3.05 5.81
CA ILE A 141 -2.61 3.74 7.11
C ILE A 141 -3.90 4.53 7.33
N VAL A 142 -4.36 5.27 6.32
CA VAL A 142 -5.61 6.07 6.41
C VAL A 142 -6.81 5.18 6.71
N VAL A 143 -6.96 4.08 5.98
CA VAL A 143 -8.06 3.11 6.19
C VAL A 143 -7.97 2.46 7.56
N LEU A 144 -6.76 2.13 8.01
CA LEU A 144 -6.50 1.53 9.31
C LEU A 144 -6.89 2.45 10.46
N VAL A 145 -6.49 3.72 10.41
CA VAL A 145 -6.85 4.73 11.42
C VAL A 145 -8.37 4.85 11.52
N LEU A 146 -9.07 4.92 10.39
CA LEU A 146 -10.53 4.96 10.36
C LEU A 146 -11.20 3.73 10.96
N ALA A 147 -10.61 2.55 10.77
CA ALA A 147 -11.14 1.31 11.34
C ALA A 147 -10.93 1.24 12.86
N ILE A 148 -9.83 1.80 13.37
CA ILE A 148 -9.46 1.75 14.78
C ILE A 148 -10.10 2.86 15.61
N LEU A 149 -10.23 4.09 15.09
CA LEU A 149 -10.80 5.23 15.82
C LEU A 149 -12.15 4.94 16.51
N PRO A 150 -13.12 4.30 15.87
CA PRO A 150 -14.38 3.94 16.52
C PRO A 150 -14.20 2.93 17.65
N ILE A 151 -13.23 2.04 17.53
CA ILE A 151 -12.91 1.00 18.52
C ILE A 151 -12.31 1.61 19.79
N LEU A 152 -11.47 2.65 19.61
CA LEU A 152 -10.84 3.40 20.72
C LEU A 152 -11.79 4.36 21.43
N GLY A 153 -13.03 4.53 20.90
CA GLY A 153 -13.99 5.47 21.49
C GLY A 153 -13.61 6.94 21.33
N VAL A 154 -12.59 7.24 20.52
CA VAL A 154 -12.17 8.62 20.23
C VAL A 154 -13.20 9.26 19.31
N GLY A 155 -13.77 10.39 19.70
CA GLY A 155 -14.78 11.10 18.91
C GLY A 155 -16.16 11.24 19.57
N GLY A 156 -16.22 11.23 20.91
CA GLY A 156 -17.45 11.53 21.66
C GLY A 156 -18.49 10.41 21.73
N MET A 157 -18.18 9.22 21.21
CA MET A 157 -19.14 8.11 21.15
C MET A 157 -19.46 7.53 22.53
N TYR A 158 -18.55 7.64 23.50
CA TYR A 158 -18.84 7.27 24.90
C TYR A 158 -19.79 8.27 25.57
N LEU A 159 -19.65 9.57 25.27
CA LEU A 159 -20.57 10.62 25.76
C LEU A 159 -21.97 10.42 25.14
N TYR A 160 -22.04 10.10 23.84
CA TYR A 160 -23.31 9.87 23.16
C TYR A 160 -24.00 8.57 23.63
N LYS A 161 -23.26 7.51 23.95
CA LYS A 161 -23.80 6.28 24.55
C LYS A 161 -24.26 6.50 26.01
N ALA A 162 -23.64 7.40 26.75
CA ALA A 162 -24.04 7.72 28.12
C ALA A 162 -25.30 8.58 28.18
N GLU A 163 -25.56 9.40 27.14
CA GLU A 163 -26.73 10.28 27.09
C GLU A 163 -27.96 9.66 26.41
N THR A 164 -27.78 8.61 25.59
CA THR A 164 -28.90 7.93 24.92
C THR A 164 -29.16 6.57 25.55
N SER A 165 -30.24 6.49 26.33
CA SER A 165 -30.77 5.26 26.93
C SER A 165 -31.36 4.27 25.91
N SER A 166 -31.18 4.49 24.63
CA SER A 166 -31.71 3.63 23.56
C SER A 166 -30.63 2.69 23.03
N PRO A 167 -30.88 1.38 22.89
CA PRO A 167 -29.95 0.45 22.31
C PRO A 167 -29.75 0.82 20.83
N ILE A 168 -28.71 1.59 20.54
CA ILE A 168 -28.31 1.90 19.17
C ILE A 168 -27.82 0.57 18.58
N LYS A 169 -28.58 0.05 17.64
CA LYS A 169 -28.16 -1.09 16.83
C LYS A 169 -26.83 -0.72 16.16
N ASP A 170 -25.79 -1.50 16.41
CA ASP A 170 -24.42 -1.35 15.86
C ASP A 170 -24.36 -1.21 14.32
N ASN A 171 -25.47 -1.46 13.64
CA ASN A 171 -25.62 -1.40 12.19
C ASN A 171 -25.47 0.01 11.57
N LYS A 172 -25.49 1.10 12.35
CA LYS A 172 -25.38 2.48 11.81
C LYS A 172 -23.95 3.01 11.73
N LEU A 173 -22.97 2.37 12.38
CA LEU A 173 -21.55 2.77 12.33
C LEU A 173 -20.86 2.28 11.07
N SER A 174 -21.16 1.09 10.62
CA SER A 174 -20.54 0.45 9.43
C SER A 174 -20.75 1.27 8.13
N PRO A 175 -21.96 1.79 7.80
CA PRO A 175 -22.13 2.62 6.62
C PRO A 175 -21.32 3.92 6.65
N ARG A 176 -21.27 4.62 7.79
CA ARG A 176 -20.51 5.87 7.94
C ARG A 176 -19.01 5.65 7.76
N ILE A 177 -18.44 4.61 8.34
CA ILE A 177 -17.02 4.27 8.17
C ILE A 177 -16.70 3.99 6.71
N LYS A 178 -17.57 3.24 6.02
CA LYS A 178 -17.42 2.92 4.59
C LYS A 178 -17.48 4.19 3.72
N GLU A 179 -18.43 5.09 3.98
CA GLU A 179 -18.57 6.34 3.24
C GLU A 179 -17.37 7.26 3.49
N THR A 180 -16.90 7.38 4.73
CA THR A 180 -15.70 8.15 5.08
C THR A 180 -14.46 7.58 4.41
N ALA A 181 -14.26 6.26 4.45
CA ALA A 181 -13.15 5.60 3.77
C ALA A 181 -13.18 5.86 2.25
N LYS A 182 -14.36 5.76 1.62
CA LYS A 182 -14.51 6.05 0.18
C LYS A 182 -14.19 7.51 -0.14
N SER A 183 -14.62 8.46 0.69
CA SER A 183 -14.33 9.89 0.51
C SER A 183 -12.85 10.17 0.63
N LEU A 184 -12.16 9.60 1.63
CA LEU A 184 -10.71 9.75 1.80
C LEU A 184 -9.92 9.12 0.66
N TRP A 185 -10.36 7.98 0.14
CA TRP A 185 -9.81 7.39 -1.08
C TRP A 185 -9.91 8.34 -2.26
N GLY A 186 -11.08 8.95 -2.44
CA GLY A 186 -11.32 9.94 -3.49
C GLY A 186 -10.38 11.16 -3.37
N VAL A 187 -10.26 11.72 -2.17
CA VAL A 187 -9.35 12.85 -1.90
C VAL A 187 -7.90 12.45 -2.17
N TYR A 188 -7.47 11.27 -1.73
CA TYR A 188 -6.10 10.78 -1.94
C TYR A 188 -5.77 10.63 -3.44
N LEU A 189 -6.70 10.09 -4.23
CA LEU A 189 -6.56 9.98 -5.68
C LEU A 189 -6.50 11.35 -6.36
N ILE A 190 -7.37 12.27 -5.98
CA ILE A 190 -7.39 13.63 -6.52
C ILE A 190 -6.07 14.34 -6.21
N LEU A 191 -5.59 14.28 -4.97
CA LEU A 191 -4.31 14.85 -4.59
C LEU A 191 -3.15 14.24 -5.38
N THR A 192 -3.17 12.93 -5.62
CA THR A 192 -2.14 12.27 -6.43
C THR A 192 -2.13 12.79 -7.87
N ILE A 193 -3.31 12.94 -8.49
CA ILE A 193 -3.43 13.45 -9.86
C ILE A 193 -2.97 14.91 -9.92
N ILE A 194 -3.37 15.75 -8.97
CA ILE A 194 -2.97 17.16 -8.89
C ILE A 194 -1.45 17.26 -8.74
N CYS A 195 -0.87 16.50 -7.82
CA CYS A 195 0.58 16.47 -7.59
C CYS A 195 1.35 16.05 -8.85
N MET A 196 0.88 14.99 -9.53
CA MET A 196 1.45 14.53 -10.81
C MET A 196 1.44 15.63 -11.88
N ILE A 197 0.31 16.35 -12.01
CA ILE A 197 0.18 17.45 -12.97
C ILE A 197 1.14 18.57 -12.63
N PHE A 198 1.26 18.97 -11.37
CA PHE A 198 2.19 20.03 -10.96
C PHE A 198 3.66 19.63 -11.20
N TYR A 199 4.08 18.40 -10.86
CA TYR A 199 5.41 17.91 -11.19
C TYR A 199 5.68 17.92 -12.69
N LYS A 200 4.72 17.53 -13.51
CA LYS A 200 4.83 17.57 -14.96
C LYS A 200 4.98 18.99 -15.48
N LEU A 201 4.18 19.94 -14.98
CA LEU A 201 4.26 21.36 -15.35
C LEU A 201 5.56 22.01 -14.86
N ALA A 202 6.10 21.58 -13.73
CA ALA A 202 7.36 22.05 -13.18
C ALA A 202 8.62 21.52 -13.93
N GLY A 203 8.42 20.60 -14.92
CA GLY A 203 9.48 20.14 -15.82
C GLY A 203 9.92 18.69 -15.61
N MET A 204 9.30 17.92 -14.72
CA MET A 204 9.59 16.49 -14.62
C MET A 204 9.16 15.74 -15.89
N ASN A 205 9.88 14.68 -16.25
CA ASN A 205 9.37 13.74 -17.24
C ASN A 205 8.12 13.01 -16.68
N PHE A 206 7.32 12.41 -17.57
CA PHE A 206 6.03 11.85 -17.17
C PHE A 206 6.16 10.66 -16.20
N PHE A 207 7.18 9.83 -16.38
CA PHE A 207 7.43 8.68 -15.50
C PHE A 207 7.78 9.14 -14.08
N ASP A 208 8.71 10.10 -13.97
CA ASP A 208 9.11 10.63 -12.66
C ASP A 208 7.97 11.39 -11.99
N ALA A 209 7.16 12.13 -12.76
CA ALA A 209 5.99 12.84 -12.22
C ALA A 209 4.97 11.87 -11.58
N ILE A 210 4.72 10.71 -12.19
CA ILE A 210 3.88 9.66 -11.60
C ILE A 210 4.52 9.13 -10.32
N GLY A 211 5.77 8.69 -10.40
CA GLY A 211 6.45 8.08 -9.27
C GLY A 211 6.58 9.02 -8.08
N HIS A 212 7.07 10.25 -8.30
CA HIS A 212 7.19 11.22 -7.23
C HIS A 212 5.83 11.65 -6.66
N SER A 213 4.75 11.70 -7.47
CA SER A 213 3.41 11.97 -6.94
C SER A 213 2.95 10.88 -5.96
N PHE A 214 3.26 9.62 -6.23
CA PHE A 214 2.97 8.51 -5.30
C PHE A 214 3.71 8.68 -3.97
N SER A 215 4.99 8.98 -4.05
CA SER A 215 5.86 9.16 -2.91
C SER A 215 5.52 10.41 -2.09
N THR A 216 5.22 11.54 -2.76
CA THR A 216 4.88 12.81 -2.11
C THR A 216 3.56 12.73 -1.37
N VAL A 217 2.50 12.23 -2.01
CA VAL A 217 1.17 12.16 -1.39
C VAL A 217 1.13 11.14 -0.25
N SER A 218 1.93 10.09 -0.32
CA SER A 218 2.10 9.13 0.79
C SER A 218 3.08 9.60 1.86
N ILE A 219 3.80 10.71 1.64
CA ILE A 219 4.88 11.21 2.51
C ILE A 219 5.98 10.14 2.68
N GLY A 220 6.26 9.39 1.59
CA GLY A 220 7.07 8.18 1.66
C GLY A 220 8.55 8.38 1.42
N GLY A 221 8.96 9.28 0.51
CA GLY A 221 10.35 9.66 0.26
C GLY A 221 11.13 8.82 -0.74
N PHE A 222 10.61 7.71 -1.26
CA PHE A 222 11.27 7.00 -2.36
C PHE A 222 11.31 7.86 -3.64
N SER A 223 12.42 7.79 -4.35
CA SER A 223 12.67 8.53 -5.58
C SER A 223 13.11 7.59 -6.71
N THR A 224 13.07 8.11 -7.92
CA THR A 224 13.66 7.50 -9.12
C THR A 224 15.13 7.87 -9.29
N HIS A 225 15.67 8.78 -8.45
CA HIS A 225 17.04 9.29 -8.50
C HIS A 225 17.72 9.19 -7.13
N ASN A 226 19.05 8.97 -7.15
CA ASN A 226 19.85 8.86 -5.91
C ASN A 226 19.79 10.15 -5.07
N GLU A 227 19.82 11.30 -5.71
CA GLU A 227 19.73 12.59 -5.04
C GLU A 227 18.29 13.02 -4.71
N SER A 228 17.32 12.12 -4.93
CA SER A 228 15.90 12.39 -4.69
C SER A 228 15.41 13.66 -5.41
N ILE A 229 14.68 14.52 -4.74
CA ILE A 229 14.23 15.81 -5.27
C ILE A 229 15.42 16.74 -5.59
N GLY A 230 16.58 16.56 -4.96
CA GLY A 230 17.81 17.32 -5.24
C GLY A 230 18.34 17.15 -6.67
N TYR A 231 18.00 16.06 -7.34
CA TYR A 231 18.33 15.83 -8.77
C TYR A 231 17.79 16.94 -9.69
N TYR A 232 16.67 17.54 -9.33
CA TYR A 232 16.04 18.57 -10.16
C TYR A 232 16.53 19.97 -9.79
N SER A 233 16.96 20.74 -10.80
CA SER A 233 17.38 22.13 -10.64
C SER A 233 16.22 23.11 -10.43
N SER A 234 14.98 22.70 -10.71
CA SER A 234 13.80 23.54 -10.62
C SER A 234 13.35 23.73 -9.17
N ASP A 235 13.31 24.99 -8.73
CA ASP A 235 12.81 25.31 -7.38
C ASP A 235 11.30 25.02 -7.23
N TYR A 236 10.54 25.08 -8.32
CA TYR A 236 9.12 24.70 -8.30
C TYR A 236 8.92 23.24 -7.91
N ILE A 237 9.79 22.34 -8.39
CA ILE A 237 9.73 20.91 -8.03
C ILE A 237 10.01 20.70 -6.53
N LYS A 238 10.88 21.51 -5.93
CA LYS A 238 11.23 21.40 -4.51
C LYS A 238 10.13 21.92 -3.56
N ILE A 239 9.24 22.76 -4.08
CA ILE A 239 8.13 23.37 -3.28
C ILE A 239 6.86 22.51 -3.33
N ILE A 240 6.66 21.73 -4.41
CA ILE A 240 5.51 20.82 -4.54
C ILE A 240 5.64 19.67 -3.55
#